data_853a3ad049243e0696ae11593e1773a4
#
_entry.id   853a3ad049243e0696ae11593e1773a4
#
_cell.length_a   1.000
_cell.length_b   1.000
_cell.length_c   1.000
_cell.angle_alpha   90.00
_cell.angle_beta   90.00
_cell.angle_gamma   90.00
#
_symmetry.space_group_name_H-M   'P 1'
#
loop_
_entity.id
_entity.type
_entity.pdbx_description
1 polymer ?
#
loop_
_entity_poly.entity_id
_entity_poly.type
_entity_poly.pdbx_seq_one_letter_code
_entity_poly.pdbx_strand_id
1 'polypeptide(L)'
;MLTLIVALLPWLLARRGVTMSRTKFGLTLVFDSENADGTPVRLLNVNGTFQSVSYVPEDLRFELACVYHRSMAEVIEGLGGSPRVLVMGGGGYSLPKYLAAHVRRTRTDVVEVDPAITRVARESFFLDECLEQTGAAREGRLNLFNGDAWGFLRAAGEPYDVIVNDAFSGKRPLGPLSSAEGARVVREHLGKDGVYLANVRCATSGRRSRALREVAEAFGREFAHVCYVPEWPDEPEKPGNNTFVATSAEAILPTDAVVVK
;
A
#
# COMPACT_ATOMS: atom_id res chain seq x y z
N MET A 1 -31.96 -26.81 5.86
CA MET A 1 -30.59 -27.38 5.87
C MET A 1 -29.53 -26.41 5.39
N LEU A 2 -29.70 -25.72 4.25
CA LEU A 2 -28.73 -24.74 3.71
C LEU A 2 -28.49 -23.54 4.65
N THR A 3 -29.56 -23.01 5.27
CA THR A 3 -29.50 -21.85 6.18
C THR A 3 -28.71 -22.16 7.47
N LEU A 4 -28.75 -23.39 7.97
CA LEU A 4 -27.99 -23.82 9.15
C LEU A 4 -26.49 -23.96 8.86
N ILE A 5 -26.15 -24.41 7.64
CA ILE A 5 -24.75 -24.56 7.19
C ILE A 5 -24.11 -23.18 7.02
N VAL A 6 -24.83 -22.20 6.47
CA VAL A 6 -24.37 -20.81 6.31
C VAL A 6 -24.14 -20.14 7.67
N ALA A 7 -24.99 -20.41 8.66
CA ALA A 7 -24.84 -19.87 10.02
C ALA A 7 -23.68 -20.48 10.81
N LEU A 8 -23.33 -21.76 10.55
CA LEU A 8 -22.25 -22.46 11.22
C LEU A 8 -20.89 -22.27 10.57
N LEU A 9 -20.84 -21.84 9.30
CA LEU A 9 -19.60 -21.67 8.56
C LEU A 9 -18.58 -20.72 9.22
N PRO A 10 -18.98 -19.52 9.73
CA PRO A 10 -18.03 -18.65 10.42
C PRO A 10 -17.42 -19.29 11.67
N TRP A 11 -18.23 -20.03 12.43
CA TRP A 11 -17.78 -20.74 13.62
C TRP A 11 -16.81 -21.90 13.31
N LEU A 12 -17.07 -22.65 12.23
CA LEU A 12 -16.17 -23.72 11.78
C LEU A 12 -14.84 -23.17 11.26
N LEU A 13 -14.86 -22.04 10.55
CA LEU A 13 -13.68 -21.34 10.07
C LEU A 13 -12.87 -20.76 11.24
N ALA A 14 -13.53 -20.15 12.22
CA ALA A 14 -12.88 -19.61 13.42
C ALA A 14 -12.12 -20.69 14.21
N ARG A 15 -12.67 -21.91 14.31
CA ARG A 15 -11.98 -23.06 14.90
C ARG A 15 -10.69 -23.47 14.16
N ARG A 16 -10.55 -23.09 12.90
CA ARG A 16 -9.36 -23.31 12.07
C ARG A 16 -8.48 -22.06 11.96
N GLY A 17 -8.72 -21.06 12.83
CA GLY A 17 -7.94 -19.81 12.80
C GLY A 17 -8.27 -18.89 11.64
N VAL A 18 -9.43 -19.08 10.97
CA VAL A 18 -9.86 -18.22 9.87
C VAL A 18 -10.96 -17.28 10.37
N THR A 19 -10.70 -15.98 10.39
CA THR A 19 -11.70 -14.96 10.67
C THR A 19 -12.37 -14.52 9.38
N MET A 20 -13.71 -14.43 9.41
CA MET A 20 -14.52 -14.03 8.27
C MET A 20 -15.31 -12.77 8.60
N SER A 21 -15.21 -11.78 7.74
CA SER A 21 -15.98 -10.55 7.83
C SER A 21 -16.53 -10.13 6.46
N ARG A 22 -17.47 -9.19 6.45
CA ARG A 22 -18.00 -8.60 5.21
C ARG A 22 -17.56 -7.14 5.14
N THR A 23 -16.99 -6.78 4.02
CA THR A 23 -16.53 -5.42 3.70
C THR A 23 -17.30 -4.86 2.51
N LYS A 24 -17.10 -3.59 2.18
CA LYS A 24 -17.67 -2.95 0.99
C LYS A 24 -17.30 -3.69 -0.30
N PHE A 25 -16.12 -4.32 -0.33
CA PHE A 25 -15.59 -5.04 -1.48
C PHE A 25 -15.95 -6.54 -1.48
N GLY A 26 -16.67 -7.02 -0.47
CA GLY A 26 -17.21 -8.39 -0.41
C GLY A 26 -16.72 -9.20 0.79
N LEU A 27 -16.64 -10.52 0.60
CA LEU A 27 -16.21 -11.45 1.64
C LEU A 27 -14.71 -11.27 1.91
N THR A 28 -14.40 -11.07 3.18
CA THR A 28 -13.03 -10.87 3.66
C THR A 28 -12.66 -12.01 4.60
N LEU A 29 -11.51 -12.63 4.34
CA LEU A 29 -10.93 -13.69 5.16
C LEU A 29 -9.59 -13.23 5.72
N VAL A 30 -9.36 -13.50 7.00
CA VAL A 30 -8.06 -13.34 7.65
C VAL A 30 -7.64 -14.69 8.19
N PHE A 31 -6.42 -15.12 7.87
CA PHE A 31 -5.85 -16.38 8.32
C PHE A 31 -4.33 -16.31 8.35
N ASP A 32 -3.74 -17.17 9.18
CA ASP A 32 -2.30 -17.28 9.28
C ASP A 32 -1.77 -18.35 8.30
N SER A 33 -0.55 -18.13 7.82
CA SER A 33 0.21 -18.97 6.89
C SER A 33 1.70 -18.81 7.20
N GLU A 34 2.54 -19.34 6.36
CA GLU A 34 3.99 -19.17 6.42
C GLU A 34 4.47 -18.55 5.10
N ASN A 35 5.49 -17.68 5.18
CA ASN A 35 6.19 -17.20 3.99
C ASN A 35 7.21 -18.26 3.49
N ALA A 36 8.01 -17.92 2.48
CA ALA A 36 8.94 -18.87 1.85
C ALA A 36 10.06 -19.38 2.78
N ASP A 37 10.40 -18.67 3.85
CA ASP A 37 11.42 -19.06 4.83
C ASP A 37 10.81 -19.72 6.08
N GLY A 38 9.49 -19.95 6.09
CA GLY A 38 8.77 -20.55 7.21
C GLY A 38 8.36 -19.58 8.31
N THR A 39 8.60 -18.25 8.15
CA THR A 39 8.16 -17.25 9.13
C THR A 39 6.63 -17.13 9.08
N PRO A 40 5.93 -17.20 10.24
CA PRO A 40 4.48 -17.02 10.29
C PRO A 40 4.04 -15.65 9.80
N VAL A 41 3.05 -15.63 8.89
CA VAL A 41 2.45 -14.42 8.34
C VAL A 41 0.93 -14.48 8.43
N ARG A 42 0.30 -13.33 8.59
CA ARG A 42 -1.15 -13.14 8.52
C ARG A 42 -1.55 -12.55 7.20
N LEU A 43 -2.53 -13.15 6.56
CA LEU A 43 -3.01 -12.80 5.22
C LEU A 43 -4.41 -12.18 5.31
N LEU A 44 -4.59 -11.08 4.57
CA LEU A 44 -5.89 -10.49 4.27
C LEU A 44 -6.30 -10.87 2.85
N ASN A 45 -7.40 -11.58 2.71
CA ASN A 45 -7.97 -11.97 1.42
C ASN A 45 -9.37 -11.36 1.26
N VAL A 46 -9.60 -10.65 0.16
CA VAL A 46 -10.90 -10.08 -0.19
C VAL A 46 -11.34 -10.66 -1.53
N ASN A 47 -12.47 -11.37 -1.52
CA ASN A 47 -13.01 -12.04 -2.71
C ASN A 47 -11.97 -12.88 -3.48
N GLY A 48 -11.15 -13.65 -2.78
CA GLY A 48 -10.14 -14.51 -3.39
C GLY A 48 -8.85 -13.80 -3.81
N THR A 49 -8.72 -12.50 -3.56
CA THR A 49 -7.50 -11.72 -3.86
C THR A 49 -6.78 -11.33 -2.57
N PHE A 50 -5.49 -11.65 -2.48
CA PHE A 50 -4.66 -11.20 -1.36
C PHE A 50 -4.46 -9.67 -1.43
N GLN A 51 -4.76 -9.01 -0.31
CA GLN A 51 -4.70 -7.55 -0.19
C GLN A 51 -3.59 -7.10 0.76
N SER A 52 -3.24 -7.92 1.73
CA SER A 52 -2.19 -7.59 2.71
C SER A 52 -1.55 -8.82 3.31
N VAL A 53 -0.31 -8.63 3.72
CA VAL A 53 0.50 -9.59 4.48
C VAL A 53 1.16 -8.83 5.64
N SER A 54 1.14 -9.40 6.84
CA SER A 54 1.91 -8.92 8.00
C SER A 54 2.55 -10.11 8.70
N TYR A 55 3.75 -9.93 9.24
CA TYR A 55 4.36 -10.93 10.11
C TYR A 55 3.55 -11.09 11.41
N VAL A 56 3.52 -12.30 11.96
CA VAL A 56 2.82 -12.64 13.20
C VAL A 56 3.74 -12.55 14.44
N PRO A 57 5.03 -12.94 14.39
CA PRO A 57 5.95 -12.82 15.52
C PRO A 57 6.02 -11.39 16.04
N GLU A 58 6.05 -11.22 17.36
CA GLU A 58 5.92 -9.90 18.02
C GLU A 58 6.98 -8.89 17.60
N ASP A 59 8.21 -9.34 17.47
CA ASP A 59 9.36 -8.56 17.02
C ASP A 59 9.32 -8.16 15.53
N LEU A 60 8.43 -8.79 14.73
CA LEU A 60 8.31 -8.56 13.30
C LEU A 60 6.99 -7.91 12.88
N ARG A 61 6.05 -7.67 13.80
CA ARG A 61 4.67 -7.20 13.48
C ARG A 61 4.62 -5.91 12.70
N PHE A 62 5.63 -5.05 12.85
CA PHE A 62 5.71 -3.77 12.17
C PHE A 62 6.71 -3.78 11.02
N GLU A 63 7.35 -4.92 10.75
CA GLU A 63 8.24 -5.11 9.61
C GLU A 63 7.46 -5.35 8.31
N LEU A 64 8.11 -5.07 7.18
CA LEU A 64 7.51 -5.16 5.86
C LEU A 64 7.74 -6.52 5.21
N ALA A 65 6.69 -7.32 5.10
CA ALA A 65 6.73 -8.62 4.46
C ALA A 65 6.83 -8.53 2.92
N CYS A 66 6.26 -7.49 2.29
CA CYS A 66 6.21 -7.33 0.84
C CYS A 66 7.40 -6.54 0.30
N VAL A 67 7.99 -7.00 -0.81
CA VAL A 67 9.13 -6.34 -1.49
C VAL A 67 8.78 -4.90 -1.87
N TYR A 68 7.61 -4.69 -2.49
CA TYR A 68 7.20 -3.37 -2.94
C TYR A 68 7.05 -2.35 -1.80
N HIS A 69 6.59 -2.78 -0.63
CA HIS A 69 6.54 -1.91 0.54
C HIS A 69 7.94 -1.56 1.06
N ARG A 70 8.89 -2.51 1.01
CA ARG A 70 10.30 -2.22 1.38
C ARG A 70 10.92 -1.19 0.45
N SER A 71 10.70 -1.33 -0.86
CA SER A 71 11.19 -0.34 -1.84
C SER A 71 10.54 1.04 -1.63
N MET A 72 9.25 1.10 -1.27
CA MET A 72 8.59 2.37 -0.92
C MET A 72 9.18 2.98 0.36
N ALA A 73 9.42 2.16 1.38
CA ALA A 73 10.02 2.61 2.63
C ALA A 73 11.44 3.15 2.41
N GLU A 74 12.27 2.47 1.61
CA GLU A 74 13.62 2.91 1.25
C GLU A 74 13.62 4.33 0.67
N VAL A 75 12.70 4.62 -0.27
CA VAL A 75 12.54 5.97 -0.83
C VAL A 75 12.17 6.99 0.25
N ILE A 76 11.22 6.66 1.13
CA ILE A 76 10.75 7.55 2.20
C ILE A 76 11.87 7.79 3.23
N GLU A 77 12.62 6.77 3.58
CA GLU A 77 13.78 6.85 4.48
C GLU A 77 14.91 7.69 3.92
N GLY A 78 15.10 7.65 2.61
CA GLY A 78 16.10 8.46 1.89
C GLY A 78 15.80 9.97 1.89
N LEU A 79 14.55 10.37 2.16
CA LEU A 79 14.16 11.77 2.25
C LEU A 79 14.70 12.42 3.53
N GLY A 80 15.14 13.65 3.42
CA GLY A 80 15.53 14.44 4.59
C GLY A 80 14.33 15.01 5.37
N GLY A 81 14.61 15.63 6.52
CA GLY A 81 13.63 16.38 7.30
C GLY A 81 12.53 15.52 7.93
N SER A 82 11.31 16.04 7.94
CA SER A 82 10.11 15.38 8.48
C SER A 82 9.05 15.25 7.39
N PRO A 83 9.18 14.29 6.47
CA PRO A 83 8.35 14.21 5.30
C PRO A 83 6.88 13.96 5.65
N ARG A 84 6.01 14.68 4.94
CA ARG A 84 4.57 14.49 4.98
C ARG A 84 4.16 13.49 3.92
N VAL A 85 3.58 12.38 4.35
CA VAL A 85 3.26 11.22 3.50
C VAL A 85 1.75 11.04 3.42
N LEU A 86 1.20 10.94 2.22
CA LEU A 86 -0.17 10.47 1.99
C LEU A 86 -0.12 9.02 1.54
N VAL A 87 -0.84 8.14 2.22
CA VAL A 87 -1.04 6.74 1.79
C VAL A 87 -2.50 6.55 1.38
N MET A 88 -2.71 6.27 0.11
CA MET A 88 -4.02 6.01 -0.48
C MET A 88 -4.25 4.50 -0.51
N GLY A 89 -5.16 4.00 0.35
CA GLY A 89 -5.41 2.60 0.65
C GLY A 89 -4.76 2.20 1.97
N GLY A 90 -5.55 1.57 2.86
CA GLY A 90 -5.08 1.09 4.15
C GLY A 90 -4.70 -0.38 4.14
N GLY A 91 -5.59 -1.24 3.65
CA GLY A 91 -5.43 -2.68 3.73
C GLY A 91 -5.11 -3.15 5.16
N GLY A 92 -4.00 -3.87 5.35
CA GLY A 92 -3.46 -4.24 6.67
C GLY A 92 -2.60 -3.16 7.32
N TYR A 93 -2.52 -1.97 6.75
CA TYR A 93 -1.72 -0.83 7.23
C TYR A 93 -0.23 -1.15 7.40
N SER A 94 0.33 -2.04 6.57
CA SER A 94 1.72 -2.50 6.73
C SER A 94 2.72 -1.34 6.59
N LEU A 95 2.70 -0.59 5.49
CA LEU A 95 3.58 0.57 5.31
C LEU A 95 3.34 1.67 6.37
N PRO A 96 2.11 2.10 6.68
CA PRO A 96 1.87 3.07 7.75
C PRO A 96 2.37 2.64 9.13
N LYS A 97 2.22 1.37 9.50
CA LYS A 97 2.76 0.84 10.77
C LYS A 97 4.28 0.89 10.80
N TYR A 98 4.92 0.46 9.71
CA TYR A 98 6.37 0.54 9.57
C TYR A 98 6.88 1.98 9.74
N LEU A 99 6.29 2.93 9.02
CA LEU A 99 6.66 4.34 9.13
C LEU A 99 6.49 4.87 10.57
N ALA A 100 5.39 4.53 11.22
CA ALA A 100 5.14 4.95 12.60
C ALA A 100 6.16 4.39 13.60
N ALA A 101 6.62 3.15 13.40
CA ALA A 101 7.55 2.45 14.28
C ALA A 101 9.01 2.83 13.99
N HIS A 102 9.42 2.84 12.73
CA HIS A 102 10.83 2.91 12.33
C HIS A 102 11.24 4.26 11.75
N VAL A 103 10.31 5.00 11.10
CA VAL A 103 10.61 6.31 10.49
C VAL A 103 9.87 7.42 11.23
N ARG A 104 10.17 7.55 12.54
CA ARG A 104 9.40 8.39 13.50
C ARG A 104 9.33 9.88 13.15
N ARG A 105 10.14 10.36 12.23
CA ARG A 105 10.09 11.74 11.72
C ARG A 105 8.98 11.99 10.69
N THR A 106 8.36 10.93 10.13
CA THR A 106 7.27 11.08 9.15
C THR A 106 5.97 11.54 9.80
N ARG A 107 5.16 12.27 9.01
CA ARG A 107 3.75 12.54 9.29
C ARG A 107 2.93 11.89 8.19
N THR A 108 2.18 10.86 8.54
CA THR A 108 1.50 9.99 7.58
C THR A 108 -0.01 10.13 7.72
N ASP A 109 -0.66 10.56 6.64
CA ASP A 109 -2.10 10.56 6.46
C ASP A 109 -2.49 9.32 5.65
N VAL A 110 -3.37 8.46 6.18
CA VAL A 110 -3.84 7.24 5.49
C VAL A 110 -5.32 7.38 5.20
N VAL A 111 -5.71 7.19 3.94
CA VAL A 111 -7.11 7.26 3.51
C VAL A 111 -7.58 5.91 3.03
N GLU A 112 -8.53 5.30 3.78
CA GLU A 112 -9.15 4.02 3.46
C GLU A 112 -10.65 4.24 3.21
N VAL A 113 -11.13 3.75 2.07
CA VAL A 113 -12.51 3.96 1.63
C VAL A 113 -13.50 3.04 2.36
N ASP A 114 -13.02 1.91 2.90
CA ASP A 114 -13.86 0.95 3.62
C ASP A 114 -13.53 0.91 5.12
N PRO A 115 -14.39 1.47 5.98
CA PRO A 115 -14.15 1.46 7.43
C PRO A 115 -14.10 0.03 8.01
N ALA A 116 -14.67 -0.96 7.30
CA ALA A 116 -14.58 -2.35 7.73
C ALA A 116 -13.15 -2.91 7.54
N ILE A 117 -12.42 -2.48 6.53
CA ILE A 117 -11.00 -2.83 6.34
C ILE A 117 -10.15 -2.23 7.47
N THR A 118 -10.36 -0.97 7.82
CA THR A 118 -9.66 -0.36 8.97
C THR A 118 -9.95 -1.10 10.28
N ARG A 119 -11.20 -1.55 10.49
CA ARG A 119 -11.56 -2.37 11.65
C ARG A 119 -10.82 -3.71 11.65
N VAL A 120 -10.79 -4.42 10.52
CA VAL A 120 -10.02 -5.66 10.38
C VAL A 120 -8.53 -5.43 10.67
N ALA A 121 -7.96 -4.32 10.21
CA ALA A 121 -6.57 -3.98 10.50
C ALA A 121 -6.31 -3.76 12.00
N ARG A 122 -7.21 -3.10 12.71
CA ARG A 122 -7.15 -2.93 14.17
C ARG A 122 -7.23 -4.25 14.91
N GLU A 123 -8.22 -5.07 14.57
CA GLU A 123 -8.51 -6.33 15.26
C GLU A 123 -7.51 -7.45 14.92
N SER A 124 -6.95 -7.47 13.71
CA SER A 124 -6.21 -8.61 13.20
C SER A 124 -4.81 -8.31 12.69
N PHE A 125 -4.49 -7.08 12.31
CA PHE A 125 -3.20 -6.71 11.71
C PHE A 125 -2.38 -5.77 12.60
N PHE A 126 -2.56 -5.86 13.91
CA PHE A 126 -1.74 -5.17 14.91
C PHE A 126 -1.72 -3.63 14.79
N LEU A 127 -2.75 -3.03 14.16
CA LEU A 127 -2.80 -1.57 13.99
C LEU A 127 -2.96 -0.86 15.33
N ASP A 128 -3.86 -1.33 16.20
CA ASP A 128 -4.07 -0.72 17.53
C ASP A 128 -2.82 -0.89 18.40
N GLU A 129 -2.17 -2.04 18.34
CA GLU A 129 -0.91 -2.29 19.04
C GLU A 129 0.19 -1.31 18.58
N CYS A 130 0.33 -1.10 17.26
CA CYS A 130 1.27 -0.11 16.72
C CYS A 130 0.96 1.31 17.21
N LEU A 131 -0.31 1.73 17.16
CA LEU A 131 -0.73 3.06 17.62
C LEU A 131 -0.45 3.27 19.12
N GLU A 132 -0.65 2.23 19.92
CA GLU A 132 -0.39 2.26 21.36
C GLU A 132 1.11 2.32 21.67
N GLN A 133 1.90 1.41 21.10
CA GLN A 133 3.35 1.32 21.36
C GLN A 133 4.12 2.53 20.86
N THR A 134 3.76 3.04 19.67
CA THR A 134 4.48 4.17 19.05
C THR A 134 4.01 5.55 19.50
N GLY A 135 2.79 5.66 20.02
CA GLY A 135 2.16 6.94 20.34
C GLY A 135 1.85 7.79 19.10
N ALA A 136 2.02 7.24 17.88
CA ALA A 136 2.00 8.01 16.64
C ALA A 136 0.68 8.77 16.40
N ALA A 137 -0.46 8.18 16.78
CA ALA A 137 -1.76 8.86 16.66
C ALA A 137 -1.87 10.07 17.62
N ARG A 138 -1.41 9.94 18.85
CA ARG A 138 -1.44 11.02 19.85
C ARG A 138 -0.50 12.18 19.50
N GLU A 139 0.58 11.86 18.80
CA GLU A 139 1.58 12.82 18.32
C GLU A 139 1.20 13.42 16.94
N GLY A 140 0.08 13.02 16.34
CA GLY A 140 -0.33 13.46 15.00
C GLY A 140 0.61 13.00 13.88
N ARG A 141 1.40 11.93 14.12
CA ARG A 141 2.32 11.34 13.14
C ARG A 141 1.65 10.30 12.24
N LEU A 142 0.58 9.65 12.72
CA LEU A 142 -0.23 8.72 11.94
C LEU A 142 -1.70 9.08 12.10
N ASN A 143 -2.31 9.58 11.03
CA ASN A 143 -3.70 9.99 10.97
C ASN A 143 -4.47 9.04 10.03
N LEU A 144 -5.63 8.56 10.48
CA LEU A 144 -6.47 7.62 9.74
C LEU A 144 -7.75 8.34 9.29
N PHE A 145 -7.99 8.37 8.00
CA PHE A 145 -9.18 8.97 7.39
C PHE A 145 -10.01 7.90 6.69
N ASN A 146 -11.31 7.99 6.84
CA ASN A 146 -12.23 7.15 6.08
C ASN A 146 -12.87 7.96 4.95
N GLY A 147 -12.60 7.57 3.70
CA GLY A 147 -13.12 8.28 2.54
C GLY A 147 -12.52 7.84 1.22
N ASP A 148 -12.96 8.49 0.15
CA ASP A 148 -12.36 8.33 -1.17
C ASP A 148 -11.02 9.06 -1.24
N ALA A 149 -9.95 8.30 -1.49
CA ALA A 149 -8.58 8.83 -1.50
C ALA A 149 -8.32 9.81 -2.67
N TRP A 150 -9.00 9.63 -3.80
CA TRP A 150 -8.91 10.57 -4.92
C TRP A 150 -9.53 11.93 -4.59
N GLY A 151 -10.72 11.90 -3.99
CA GLY A 151 -11.38 13.12 -3.50
C GLY A 151 -10.58 13.81 -2.40
N PHE A 152 -9.99 13.03 -1.49
CA PHE A 152 -9.14 13.52 -0.41
C PHE A 152 -7.88 14.22 -0.95
N LEU A 153 -7.17 13.62 -1.91
CA LEU A 153 -6.00 14.22 -2.54
C LEU A 153 -6.35 15.55 -3.18
N ARG A 154 -7.42 15.61 -3.97
CA ARG A 154 -7.87 16.85 -4.67
C ARG A 154 -8.31 17.97 -3.73
N ALA A 155 -8.68 17.64 -2.50
CA ALA A 155 -9.06 18.60 -1.47
C ALA A 155 -7.89 19.02 -0.56
N ALA A 156 -6.70 18.42 -0.71
CA ALA A 156 -5.55 18.73 0.12
C ALA A 156 -5.09 20.18 -0.09
N GLY A 157 -4.96 20.91 1.01
CA GLY A 157 -4.55 22.34 0.97
C GLY A 157 -3.02 22.52 0.97
N GLU A 158 -2.31 21.62 1.63
CA GLU A 158 -0.85 21.65 1.72
C GLU A 158 -0.23 20.49 0.92
N PRO A 159 0.89 20.72 0.23
CA PRO A 159 1.54 19.68 -0.54
C PRO A 159 2.09 18.57 0.35
N TYR A 160 2.17 17.36 -0.19
CA TYR A 160 2.85 16.22 0.39
C TYR A 160 4.29 16.12 -0.14
N ASP A 161 5.18 15.55 0.67
CA ASP A 161 6.51 15.17 0.20
C ASP A 161 6.47 13.82 -0.50
N VAL A 162 5.55 12.94 -0.07
CA VAL A 162 5.33 11.63 -0.70
C VAL A 162 3.83 11.36 -0.82
N ILE A 163 3.42 10.90 -2.01
CA ILE A 163 2.09 10.34 -2.24
C ILE A 163 2.27 8.87 -2.63
N VAL A 164 1.75 7.98 -1.79
CA VAL A 164 1.75 6.52 -2.02
C VAL A 164 0.37 6.09 -2.50
N ASN A 165 0.30 5.44 -3.65
CA ASN A 165 -0.91 4.81 -4.14
C ASN A 165 -0.81 3.29 -4.03
N ASP A 166 -1.41 2.74 -2.98
CA ASP A 166 -1.58 1.31 -2.74
C ASP A 166 -3.08 0.94 -2.67
N ALA A 167 -3.91 1.74 -3.34
CA ALA A 167 -5.34 1.51 -3.44
C ALA A 167 -5.69 0.65 -4.65
N PHE A 168 -6.48 -0.39 -4.44
CA PHE A 168 -7.02 -1.21 -5.49
C PHE A 168 -8.52 -0.95 -5.66
N SER A 169 -8.91 -0.40 -6.82
CA SER A 169 -10.31 -0.25 -7.21
C SER A 169 -10.74 -1.43 -8.08
N GLY A 170 -11.16 -2.52 -7.44
CA GLY A 170 -11.62 -3.71 -8.13
C GLY A 170 -10.52 -4.34 -9.03
N LYS A 171 -10.81 -4.46 -10.34
CA LYS A 171 -9.86 -5.03 -11.32
C LYS A 171 -8.90 -4.01 -11.95
N ARG A 172 -9.05 -2.71 -11.62
CA ARG A 172 -8.20 -1.64 -12.16
C ARG A 172 -7.24 -1.18 -11.07
N PRO A 173 -5.95 -1.53 -11.17
CA PRO A 173 -4.94 -0.92 -10.33
C PRO A 173 -4.88 0.59 -10.63
N LEU A 174 -4.58 1.39 -9.62
CA LEU A 174 -4.35 2.83 -9.69
C LEU A 174 -5.60 3.71 -9.95
N GLY A 175 -6.73 3.19 -10.42
CA GLY A 175 -7.92 4.00 -10.68
C GLY A 175 -7.65 5.23 -11.58
N PRO A 176 -8.09 6.44 -11.19
CA PRO A 176 -7.82 7.69 -11.94
C PRO A 176 -6.32 8.00 -12.06
N LEU A 177 -5.49 7.52 -11.13
CA LEU A 177 -4.05 7.79 -11.04
C LEU A 177 -3.21 7.08 -12.11
N SER A 178 -3.79 6.28 -12.98
CA SER A 178 -3.12 5.75 -14.18
C SER A 178 -3.23 6.67 -15.40
N SER A 179 -3.93 7.80 -15.29
CA SER A 179 -4.21 8.73 -16.39
C SER A 179 -3.31 9.97 -16.37
N ALA A 180 -3.27 10.70 -17.49
CA ALA A 180 -2.58 12.00 -17.56
C ALA A 180 -3.19 13.03 -16.59
N GLU A 181 -4.51 13.02 -16.38
CA GLU A 181 -5.16 13.85 -15.37
C GLU A 181 -4.67 13.49 -13.96
N GLY A 182 -4.59 12.17 -13.67
CA GLY A 182 -4.06 11.69 -12.41
C GLY A 182 -2.63 12.12 -12.14
N ALA A 183 -1.75 12.00 -13.15
CA ALA A 183 -0.37 12.43 -13.05
C ALA A 183 -0.25 13.95 -12.75
N ARG A 184 -1.06 14.77 -13.43
CA ARG A 184 -1.11 16.23 -13.19
C ARG A 184 -1.59 16.54 -11.78
N VAL A 185 -2.70 15.94 -11.32
CA VAL A 185 -3.21 16.16 -9.96
C VAL A 185 -2.19 15.75 -8.91
N VAL A 186 -1.52 14.61 -9.09
CA VAL A 186 -0.42 14.21 -8.19
C VAL A 186 0.68 15.25 -8.18
N ARG A 187 1.10 15.76 -9.35
CA ARG A 187 2.15 16.78 -9.45
C ARG A 187 1.77 18.08 -8.75
N GLU A 188 0.51 18.50 -8.87
CA GLU A 188 -0.03 19.70 -8.22
C GLU A 188 -0.06 19.60 -6.68
N HIS A 189 -0.18 18.38 -6.13
CA HIS A 189 -0.26 18.13 -4.68
C HIS A 189 1.04 17.61 -4.08
N LEU A 190 2.10 17.48 -4.87
CA LEU A 190 3.46 17.21 -4.39
C LEU A 190 4.27 18.50 -4.22
N GLY A 191 5.10 18.52 -3.20
CA GLY A 191 6.15 19.52 -3.06
C GLY A 191 7.11 19.52 -4.25
N LYS A 192 8.00 20.52 -4.32
CA LYS A 192 8.94 20.69 -5.45
C LYS A 192 9.75 19.43 -5.72
N ASP A 193 10.30 18.82 -4.67
CA ASP A 193 11.14 17.64 -4.71
C ASP A 193 10.37 16.37 -4.26
N GLY A 194 9.04 16.43 -4.33
CA GLY A 194 8.18 15.35 -3.88
C GLY A 194 8.20 14.12 -4.79
N VAL A 195 7.80 12.99 -4.21
CA VAL A 195 7.84 11.67 -4.86
C VAL A 195 6.45 11.04 -4.88
N TYR A 196 6.06 10.51 -6.03
CA TYR A 196 4.92 9.62 -6.15
C TYR A 196 5.39 8.17 -6.20
N LEU A 197 4.78 7.33 -5.37
CA LEU A 197 5.00 5.89 -5.29
C LEU A 197 3.70 5.15 -5.57
N ALA A 198 3.73 4.09 -6.37
CA ALA A 198 2.54 3.29 -6.60
C ALA A 198 2.83 1.81 -6.72
N ASN A 199 1.91 0.98 -6.21
CA ASN A 199 1.92 -0.45 -6.45
C ASN A 199 1.26 -0.76 -7.79
N VAL A 200 2.07 -1.14 -8.79
CA VAL A 200 1.60 -1.51 -10.13
C VAL A 200 1.68 -3.01 -10.32
N ARG A 201 0.55 -3.69 -10.15
CA ARG A 201 0.50 -5.15 -10.26
C ARG A 201 0.38 -5.59 -11.71
N CYS A 202 1.51 -5.94 -12.33
CA CYS A 202 1.60 -6.46 -13.70
C CYS A 202 2.97 -7.14 -13.94
N ALA A 203 3.18 -7.72 -15.12
CA ALA A 203 4.52 -8.09 -15.59
C ALA A 203 5.30 -6.82 -15.97
N THR A 204 6.63 -6.90 -16.04
CA THR A 204 7.49 -5.79 -16.45
C THR A 204 7.88 -5.86 -17.93
N SER A 205 7.59 -6.98 -18.61
CA SER A 205 7.80 -7.15 -20.05
C SER A 205 6.58 -7.72 -20.78
N GLY A 206 6.60 -7.66 -22.13
CA GLY A 206 5.60 -8.22 -22.99
C GLY A 206 4.22 -7.55 -22.89
N ARG A 207 3.16 -8.28 -23.33
CA ARG A 207 1.78 -7.76 -23.35
C ARG A 207 1.22 -7.45 -21.97
N ARG A 208 1.67 -8.20 -20.94
CA ARG A 208 1.19 -8.07 -19.56
C ARG A 208 1.76 -6.88 -18.83
N SER A 209 2.75 -6.16 -19.39
CA SER A 209 3.32 -4.93 -18.84
C SER A 209 2.55 -3.66 -19.23
N ARG A 210 1.39 -3.78 -19.87
CA ARG A 210 0.61 -2.65 -20.38
C ARG A 210 0.31 -1.60 -19.30
N ALA A 211 -0.11 -2.03 -18.11
CA ALA A 211 -0.42 -1.11 -17.01
C ALA A 211 0.79 -0.27 -16.59
N LEU A 212 1.99 -0.88 -16.54
CA LEU A 212 3.23 -0.18 -16.20
C LEU A 212 3.60 0.84 -17.31
N ARG A 213 3.46 0.47 -18.58
CA ARG A 213 3.74 1.40 -19.68
C ARG A 213 2.78 2.59 -19.70
N GLU A 214 1.47 2.35 -19.50
CA GLU A 214 0.46 3.40 -19.48
C GLU A 214 0.70 4.41 -18.36
N VAL A 215 1.01 3.94 -17.14
CA VAL A 215 1.33 4.84 -16.04
C VAL A 215 2.67 5.56 -16.26
N ALA A 216 3.68 4.87 -16.77
CA ALA A 216 4.97 5.49 -17.09
C ALA A 216 4.87 6.58 -18.15
N GLU A 217 4.06 6.37 -19.20
CA GLU A 217 3.78 7.39 -20.22
C GLU A 217 3.05 8.60 -19.62
N ALA A 218 2.02 8.36 -18.79
CA ALA A 218 1.24 9.44 -18.19
C ALA A 218 2.11 10.29 -17.26
N PHE A 219 2.84 9.66 -16.34
CA PHE A 219 3.68 10.35 -15.37
C PHE A 219 4.97 10.94 -16.00
N GLY A 220 5.50 10.31 -17.03
CA GLY A 220 6.65 10.84 -17.77
C GLY A 220 6.39 12.18 -18.48
N ARG A 221 5.15 12.65 -18.57
CA ARG A 221 4.82 13.99 -19.06
C ARG A 221 4.96 15.06 -18.00
N GLU A 222 4.76 14.69 -16.74
CA GLU A 222 4.70 15.60 -15.59
C GLU A 222 5.96 15.58 -14.71
N PHE A 223 6.74 14.51 -14.78
CA PHE A 223 7.92 14.27 -13.93
C PHE A 223 9.20 14.10 -14.76
N ALA A 224 10.33 14.56 -14.19
CA ALA A 224 11.63 14.45 -14.85
C ALA A 224 12.15 13.00 -14.85
N HIS A 225 11.89 12.27 -13.77
CA HIS A 225 12.36 10.91 -13.56
C HIS A 225 11.19 9.98 -13.30
N VAL A 226 11.14 8.88 -14.06
CA VAL A 226 10.19 7.80 -13.90
C VAL A 226 10.95 6.48 -13.93
N CYS A 227 10.78 5.68 -12.91
CA CYS A 227 11.37 4.35 -12.82
C CYS A 227 10.42 3.37 -12.10
N TYR A 228 10.82 2.11 -12.04
CA TYR A 228 10.13 1.11 -11.25
C TYR A 228 11.12 0.10 -10.66
N VAL A 229 10.76 -0.48 -9.51
CA VAL A 229 11.46 -1.63 -8.91
C VAL A 229 10.60 -2.87 -9.14
N PRO A 230 11.10 -3.88 -9.88
CA PRO A 230 10.33 -5.10 -10.14
C PRO A 230 10.30 -6.01 -8.90
N GLU A 231 9.14 -6.64 -8.63
CA GLU A 231 9.08 -7.72 -7.62
C GLU A 231 9.87 -8.96 -8.07
N TRP A 232 9.91 -9.21 -9.38
CA TRP A 232 10.57 -10.35 -9.99
C TRP A 232 11.58 -9.89 -11.06
N PRO A 233 12.79 -9.45 -10.68
CA PRO A 233 13.77 -8.92 -11.65
C PRO A 233 14.21 -9.96 -12.68
N ASP A 234 14.34 -11.22 -12.28
CA ASP A 234 14.78 -12.33 -13.15
C ASP A 234 13.64 -12.97 -13.95
N GLU A 235 12.37 -12.64 -13.64
CA GLU A 235 11.17 -13.19 -14.28
C GLU A 235 10.25 -12.06 -14.82
N PRO A 236 10.68 -11.26 -15.81
CA PRO A 236 9.98 -10.04 -16.21
C PRO A 236 8.59 -10.28 -16.83
N GLU A 237 8.27 -11.49 -17.26
CA GLU A 237 6.93 -11.85 -17.77
C GLU A 237 5.97 -12.30 -16.66
N LYS A 238 6.46 -12.54 -15.45
CA LYS A 238 5.66 -12.91 -14.30
C LYS A 238 5.01 -11.67 -13.69
N PRO A 239 3.67 -11.67 -13.51
CA PRO A 239 3.02 -10.55 -12.84
C PRO A 239 3.44 -10.45 -11.37
N GLY A 240 3.86 -9.26 -10.96
CA GLY A 240 4.26 -8.93 -9.60
C GLY A 240 3.72 -7.58 -9.16
N ASN A 241 3.92 -7.25 -7.87
CA ASN A 241 3.65 -5.94 -7.30
C ASN A 241 4.92 -5.09 -7.47
N ASN A 242 4.97 -4.28 -8.52
CA ASN A 242 6.13 -3.45 -8.81
C ASN A 242 5.96 -2.08 -8.16
N THR A 243 7.03 -1.56 -7.58
CA THR A 243 7.04 -0.20 -7.06
C THR A 243 7.32 0.77 -8.20
N PHE A 244 6.30 1.52 -8.61
CA PHE A 244 6.46 2.62 -9.55
C PHE A 244 6.86 3.89 -8.80
N VAL A 245 7.81 4.65 -9.36
CA VAL A 245 8.35 5.88 -8.78
C VAL A 245 8.30 6.99 -9.83
N ALA A 246 7.79 8.15 -9.47
CA ALA A 246 7.88 9.35 -10.29
C ALA A 246 8.27 10.56 -9.42
N THR A 247 9.30 11.28 -9.83
CA THR A 247 9.83 12.43 -9.10
C THR A 247 10.50 13.43 -10.06
N SER A 248 10.67 14.66 -9.61
CA SER A 248 11.51 15.65 -10.30
C SER A 248 12.86 15.90 -9.60
N ALA A 249 13.11 15.19 -8.49
CA ALA A 249 14.37 15.26 -7.74
C ALA A 249 15.33 14.14 -8.18
N GLU A 250 16.60 14.47 -8.48
CA GLU A 250 17.59 13.50 -8.95
C GLU A 250 18.04 12.48 -7.89
N ALA A 251 17.88 12.79 -6.61
CA ALA A 251 18.54 12.07 -5.50
C ALA A 251 17.71 10.94 -4.85
N ILE A 252 16.54 10.57 -5.37
CA ILE A 252 15.56 9.74 -4.62
C ILE A 252 15.17 8.48 -5.43
N LEU A 253 16.03 7.98 -6.27
CA LEU A 253 15.74 6.74 -6.99
C LEU A 253 16.26 5.53 -6.19
N PRO A 254 15.44 4.46 -6.03
CA PRO A 254 15.88 3.22 -5.40
C PRO A 254 17.06 2.58 -6.14
N THR A 255 17.92 1.88 -5.41
CA THR A 255 19.17 1.30 -5.94
C THR A 255 18.91 0.31 -7.09
N ASP A 256 17.83 -0.48 -7.00
CA ASP A 256 17.45 -1.50 -7.99
C ASP A 256 16.43 -1.00 -9.03
N ALA A 257 16.33 0.31 -9.20
CA ALA A 257 15.33 0.90 -10.08
C ALA A 257 15.69 0.72 -11.56
N VAL A 258 14.73 0.27 -12.33
CA VAL A 258 14.77 0.28 -13.80
C VAL A 258 14.23 1.63 -14.27
N VAL A 259 15.13 2.45 -14.83
CA VAL A 259 14.77 3.79 -15.33
C VAL A 259 13.99 3.68 -16.64
N VAL A 260 12.89 4.41 -16.72
CA VAL A 260 12.05 4.51 -17.93
C VAL A 260 12.23 5.86 -18.59
N LYS A 261 12.40 6.91 -17.77
CA LYS A 261 12.69 8.28 -18.19
C LYS A 261 13.51 9.00 -17.12
#